data_190df9e84bfcfa2c222cba56b223c2c4
#
_entry.id   190df9e84bfcfa2c222cba56b223c2c4
#
_cell.length_a   1.000
_cell.length_b   1.000
_cell.length_c   1.000
_cell.angle_alpha   90.00
_cell.angle_beta   90.00
_cell.angle_gamma   90.00
#
_symmetry.space_group_name_H-M   'P 1'
#
loop_
_entity.id
_entity.type
_entity.pdbx_description
1 polymer ?
#
loop_
_entity_poly.entity_id
_entity_poly.type
_entity_poly.pdbx_seq_one_letter_code
_entity_poly.pdbx_strand_id
1 'polypeptide(L)'
;EQVDEIDWVRKLFPKARDYLDTYETFGLLGTRGVYGHAIHLEAREIDRLNEVGASLIHCPTSNTFIGSGLFDIARLASRSTKVGLATDIGGGSSFSMLRTMACAYEIAQLRGIVLHPAQLMWLATQGSAKALHLDDQIGSLTAGMAADLVVLDLSSTPAISQRSTRANDIWEELFPTIMMGDDRAIVATHVAGEKVYQR
;
A
#
# COMPACT_ATOMS: atom_id res chain seq x y z
N GLU A 1 13.78 -3.76 2.87
CA GLU A 1 14.68 -4.16 3.98
C GLU A 1 14.75 -5.66 4.14
N GLN A 2 15.95 -6.17 4.32
CA GLN A 2 16.25 -7.54 4.64
C GLN A 2 17.03 -7.56 5.97
N VAL A 3 16.94 -8.64 6.73
CA VAL A 3 17.72 -8.79 7.97
C VAL A 3 19.22 -8.64 7.69
N ASP A 4 19.69 -9.27 6.62
CA ASP A 4 21.10 -9.20 6.22
C ASP A 4 21.54 -7.77 5.84
N GLU A 5 20.65 -6.99 5.24
CA GLU A 5 20.89 -5.57 4.93
C GLU A 5 21.01 -4.74 6.21
N ILE A 6 20.11 -4.95 7.18
CA ILE A 6 20.17 -4.27 8.47
C ILE A 6 21.49 -4.56 9.17
N ASP A 7 21.90 -5.81 9.19
CA ASP A 7 23.17 -6.23 9.79
C ASP A 7 24.39 -5.66 9.04
N TRP A 8 24.30 -5.54 7.74
CA TRP A 8 25.33 -4.89 6.93
C TRP A 8 25.42 -3.39 7.20
N VAL A 9 24.29 -2.69 7.21
CA VAL A 9 24.23 -1.25 7.52
C VAL A 9 24.75 -0.98 8.93
N ARG A 10 24.40 -1.81 9.90
CA ARG A 10 24.93 -1.71 11.28
C ARG A 10 26.44 -1.83 11.36
N LYS A 11 27.05 -2.67 10.51
CA LYS A 11 28.53 -2.79 10.39
C LYS A 11 29.16 -1.55 9.77
N LEU A 12 28.50 -0.95 8.76
CA LEU A 12 28.98 0.27 8.08
C LEU A 12 28.84 1.51 8.97
N PHE A 13 27.80 1.57 9.77
CA PHE A 13 27.44 2.71 10.62
C PHE A 13 27.33 2.30 12.11
N PRO A 14 28.44 1.88 12.75
CA PRO A 14 28.39 1.32 14.10
C PRO A 14 27.99 2.33 15.21
N LYS A 15 27.91 3.62 14.88
CA LYS A 15 27.44 4.68 15.78
C LYS A 15 25.96 4.99 15.64
N ALA A 16 25.29 4.48 14.60
CA ALA A 16 23.86 4.65 14.41
C ALA A 16 23.09 3.84 15.47
N ARG A 17 22.05 4.44 16.03
CA ARG A 17 21.19 3.83 17.07
C ARG A 17 20.39 2.65 16.50
N ASP A 18 19.97 2.80 15.25
CA ASP A 18 19.20 1.79 14.47
C ASP A 18 19.33 2.08 12.98
N TYR A 19 18.55 1.34 12.16
CA TYR A 19 18.58 1.47 10.71
C TYR A 19 18.12 2.87 10.23
N LEU A 20 17.03 3.39 10.79
CA LEU A 20 16.49 4.71 10.43
C LEU A 20 17.43 5.86 10.81
N ASP A 21 18.18 5.72 11.90
CA ASP A 21 19.16 6.72 12.36
C ASP A 21 20.24 6.99 11.31
N THR A 22 20.52 6.02 10.44
CA THR A 22 21.43 6.21 9.31
C THR A 22 20.87 7.25 8.33
N TYR A 23 19.58 7.17 7.98
CA TYR A 23 18.91 8.17 7.14
C TYR A 23 18.86 9.55 7.82
N GLU A 24 18.56 9.57 9.12
CA GLU A 24 18.48 10.80 9.90
C GLU A 24 19.84 11.52 9.94
N THR A 25 20.93 10.77 10.15
CA THR A 25 22.31 11.30 10.19
C THR A 25 22.69 12.02 8.90
N PHE A 26 22.20 11.55 7.75
CA PHE A 26 22.46 12.15 6.44
C PHE A 26 21.40 13.17 6.00
N GLY A 27 20.47 13.56 6.89
CA GLY A 27 19.45 14.56 6.60
C GLY A 27 18.34 14.06 5.64
N LEU A 28 18.19 12.75 5.50
CA LEU A 28 17.20 12.12 4.60
C LEU A 28 15.86 11.83 5.31
N LEU A 29 15.75 12.13 6.61
CA LEU A 29 14.51 11.98 7.37
C LEU A 29 13.78 13.31 7.48
N GLY A 30 12.53 13.37 7.02
CA GLY A 30 11.73 14.59 7.05
C GLY A 30 10.26 14.36 6.67
N THR A 31 9.48 15.45 6.74
CA THR A 31 8.01 15.43 6.57
C THR A 31 7.55 14.83 5.24
N ARG A 32 8.32 15.00 4.17
CA ARG A 32 8.03 14.42 2.84
C ARG A 32 8.77 13.11 2.60
N GLY A 33 9.39 12.53 3.62
CA GLY A 33 10.01 11.22 3.56
C GLY A 33 8.94 10.14 3.37
N VAL A 34 9.16 9.28 2.37
CA VAL A 34 8.31 8.13 2.06
C VAL A 34 9.19 6.90 2.04
N TYR A 35 8.96 5.98 2.99
CA TYR A 35 9.83 4.83 3.20
C TYR A 35 9.07 3.54 2.89
N GLY A 36 9.60 2.76 1.95
CA GLY A 36 9.03 1.48 1.56
C GLY A 36 9.30 0.38 2.58
N HIS A 37 8.52 -0.69 2.50
CA HIS A 37 8.63 -1.96 3.22
C HIS A 37 8.36 -1.88 4.73
N ALA A 38 9.21 -1.21 5.51
CA ALA A 38 9.01 -0.96 6.95
C ALA A 38 8.72 -2.23 7.80
N ILE A 39 9.34 -3.37 7.44
CA ILE A 39 9.08 -4.69 8.05
C ILE A 39 9.71 -4.79 9.43
N HIS A 40 10.95 -4.32 9.57
CA HIS A 40 11.80 -4.54 10.73
C HIS A 40 11.97 -3.31 11.63
N LEU A 41 11.07 -2.31 11.51
CA LEU A 41 11.13 -1.09 12.32
C LEU A 41 10.97 -1.40 13.80
N GLU A 42 11.84 -0.81 14.62
CA GLU A 42 11.73 -0.79 16.07
C GLU A 42 10.74 0.31 16.54
N ALA A 43 10.37 0.28 17.82
CA ALA A 43 9.42 1.24 18.38
C ALA A 43 9.90 2.70 18.24
N ARG A 44 11.19 2.94 18.53
CA ARG A 44 11.82 4.27 18.41
C ARG A 44 11.74 4.80 16.98
N GLU A 45 11.99 3.94 16.00
CA GLU A 45 11.98 4.33 14.58
C GLU A 45 10.58 4.76 14.13
N ILE A 46 9.54 4.03 14.56
CA ILE A 46 8.14 4.39 14.27
C ILE A 46 7.77 5.71 14.94
N ASP A 47 8.14 5.89 16.20
CA ASP A 47 7.89 7.14 16.93
C ASP A 47 8.58 8.31 16.23
N ARG A 48 9.82 8.12 15.81
CA ARG A 48 10.58 9.15 15.10
C ARG A 48 10.01 9.49 13.72
N LEU A 49 9.55 8.49 12.96
CA LEU A 49 8.87 8.70 11.68
C LEU A 49 7.59 9.55 11.88
N ASN A 50 6.81 9.24 12.92
CA ASN A 50 5.60 10.01 13.25
C ASN A 50 5.91 11.45 13.69
N GLU A 51 6.93 11.64 14.52
CA GLU A 51 7.38 12.98 14.97
C GLU A 51 7.73 13.90 13.80
N VAL A 52 8.42 13.37 12.79
CA VAL A 52 8.78 14.17 11.60
C VAL A 52 7.68 14.23 10.55
N GLY A 53 6.59 13.48 10.72
CA GLY A 53 5.47 13.44 9.80
C GLY A 53 5.73 12.64 8.51
N ALA A 54 6.73 11.77 8.51
CA ALA A 54 7.04 10.87 7.41
C ALA A 54 5.94 9.81 7.18
N SER A 55 6.00 9.14 6.06
CA SER A 55 5.02 8.14 5.64
C SER A 55 5.68 6.79 5.33
N LEU A 56 4.93 5.73 5.50
CA LEU A 56 5.33 4.37 5.17
C LEU A 56 4.51 3.81 4.01
N ILE A 57 5.15 2.98 3.20
CA ILE A 57 4.49 2.30 2.09
C ILE A 57 4.60 0.80 2.27
N HIS A 58 3.44 0.17 2.35
CA HIS A 58 3.34 -1.29 2.33
C HIS A 58 3.49 -1.80 0.90
N CYS A 59 4.48 -2.64 0.67
CA CYS A 59 4.79 -3.26 -0.62
C CYS A 59 4.61 -4.78 -0.54
N PRO A 60 3.36 -5.28 -0.39
CA PRO A 60 3.10 -6.67 -0.01
C PRO A 60 3.66 -7.69 -0.99
N THR A 61 3.47 -7.45 -2.30
CA THR A 61 3.93 -8.37 -3.35
C THR A 61 5.45 -8.45 -3.41
N SER A 62 6.15 -7.35 -3.15
CA SER A 62 7.61 -7.33 -3.07
C SER A 62 8.10 -8.05 -1.82
N ASN A 63 7.56 -7.67 -0.65
CA ASN A 63 7.97 -8.25 0.62
C ASN A 63 7.83 -9.78 0.65
N THR A 64 6.78 -10.32 0.04
CA THR A 64 6.57 -11.77 -0.07
C THR A 64 7.46 -12.41 -1.12
N PHE A 65 7.64 -11.76 -2.28
CA PHE A 65 8.43 -12.29 -3.38
C PHE A 65 9.91 -12.45 -3.01
N ILE A 66 10.48 -11.44 -2.32
CA ILE A 66 11.88 -11.47 -1.88
C ILE A 66 12.08 -11.99 -0.46
N GLY A 67 10.99 -12.34 0.26
CA GLY A 67 11.06 -12.95 1.59
C GLY A 67 11.45 -11.99 2.73
N SER A 68 11.16 -10.69 2.61
CA SER A 68 11.51 -9.69 3.63
C SER A 68 10.77 -9.88 4.96
N GLY A 69 9.54 -10.40 4.93
CA GLY A 69 8.70 -10.60 6.09
C GLY A 69 7.27 -10.04 5.94
N LEU A 70 6.54 -9.99 7.05
CA LEU A 70 5.12 -9.60 7.07
C LEU A 70 4.95 -8.21 7.69
N PHE A 71 4.38 -7.30 6.94
CA PHE A 71 4.08 -5.93 7.37
C PHE A 71 3.07 -5.88 8.52
N ASP A 72 3.34 -5.11 9.57
CA ASP A 72 2.51 -5.01 10.77
C ASP A 72 1.58 -3.78 10.71
N ILE A 73 0.52 -3.89 9.91
CA ILE A 73 -0.42 -2.80 9.71
C ILE A 73 -1.14 -2.37 11.00
N ALA A 74 -1.44 -3.29 11.92
CA ALA A 74 -2.11 -2.96 13.18
C ALA A 74 -1.22 -2.14 14.10
N ARG A 75 0.05 -2.51 14.23
CA ARG A 75 1.02 -1.78 15.04
C ARG A 75 1.19 -0.34 14.53
N LEU A 76 1.23 -0.15 13.22
CA LEU A 76 1.39 1.17 12.60
C LEU A 76 0.11 2.02 12.72
N ALA A 77 -1.06 1.41 12.47
CA ALA A 77 -2.35 2.09 12.63
C ALA A 77 -2.58 2.54 14.07
N SER A 78 -2.21 1.74 15.07
CA SER A 78 -2.33 2.11 16.50
C SER A 78 -1.48 3.32 16.89
N ARG A 79 -0.48 3.66 16.08
CA ARG A 79 0.42 4.82 16.28
C ARG A 79 0.09 5.99 15.34
N SER A 80 -1.04 5.94 14.65
CA SER A 80 -1.47 6.96 13.67
C SER A 80 -0.46 7.22 12.54
N THR A 81 0.38 6.24 12.23
CA THR A 81 1.36 6.34 11.14
C THR A 81 0.64 6.40 9.80
N LYS A 82 1.04 7.32 8.93
CA LYS A 82 0.53 7.39 7.57
C LYS A 82 1.05 6.18 6.78
N VAL A 83 0.14 5.40 6.21
CA VAL A 83 0.47 4.21 5.42
C VAL A 83 -0.22 4.27 4.07
N GLY A 84 0.54 4.10 3.01
CA GLY A 84 0.07 3.86 1.65
C GLY A 84 0.36 2.43 1.19
N LEU A 85 -0.05 2.12 -0.03
CA LEU A 85 0.12 0.81 -0.67
C LEU A 85 0.80 0.99 -2.03
N ALA A 86 1.79 0.15 -2.36
CA ALA A 86 2.47 0.17 -3.65
C ALA A 86 2.81 -1.23 -4.17
N THR A 87 2.92 -1.33 -5.50
CA THR A 87 3.33 -2.56 -6.19
C THR A 87 4.80 -2.87 -6.02
N ASP A 88 5.63 -1.82 -5.93
CA ASP A 88 7.10 -1.95 -5.94
C ASP A 88 7.59 -2.84 -7.08
N ILE A 89 7.04 -2.63 -8.29
CA ILE A 89 7.37 -3.48 -9.45
C ILE A 89 8.87 -3.42 -9.76
N GLY A 90 9.44 -4.60 -9.95
CA GLY A 90 10.90 -4.81 -10.02
C GLY A 90 11.36 -5.67 -8.84
N GLY A 91 11.07 -5.28 -7.59
CA GLY A 91 11.08 -6.14 -6.42
C GLY A 91 9.72 -6.85 -6.21
N GLY A 92 8.61 -6.20 -6.58
CA GLY A 92 7.27 -6.79 -6.56
C GLY A 92 6.96 -7.62 -7.81
N SER A 93 6.02 -8.55 -7.67
CA SER A 93 5.67 -9.55 -8.69
C SER A 93 4.52 -9.15 -9.61
N SER A 94 3.95 -7.95 -9.47
CA SER A 94 2.77 -7.52 -10.25
C SER A 94 2.66 -6.00 -10.39
N PHE A 95 2.23 -5.52 -11.56
CA PHE A 95 1.80 -4.13 -11.77
C PHE A 95 0.42 -3.83 -11.19
N SER A 96 -0.40 -4.87 -10.91
CA SER A 96 -1.79 -4.72 -10.53
C SER A 96 -1.96 -4.29 -9.08
N MET A 97 -2.65 -3.15 -8.85
CA MET A 97 -3.06 -2.74 -7.50
C MET A 97 -4.14 -3.68 -6.92
N LEU A 98 -4.94 -4.34 -7.75
CA LEU A 98 -5.87 -5.39 -7.27
C LEU A 98 -5.08 -6.54 -6.64
N ARG A 99 -4.05 -7.05 -7.33
CA ARG A 99 -3.17 -8.09 -6.77
C ARG A 99 -2.42 -7.60 -5.52
N THR A 100 -2.00 -6.35 -5.50
CA THR A 100 -1.33 -5.74 -4.34
C THR A 100 -2.27 -5.68 -3.14
N MET A 101 -3.53 -5.25 -3.33
CA MET A 101 -4.54 -5.26 -2.28
C MET A 101 -4.85 -6.69 -1.78
N ALA A 102 -4.97 -7.66 -2.69
CA ALA A 102 -5.16 -9.07 -2.32
C ALA A 102 -4.04 -9.59 -1.43
N CYS A 103 -2.79 -9.33 -1.81
CA CYS A 103 -1.62 -9.72 -1.03
C CYS A 103 -1.57 -9.01 0.34
N ALA A 104 -1.93 -7.73 0.40
CA ALA A 104 -2.05 -7.00 1.67
C ALA A 104 -3.11 -7.63 2.59
N TYR A 105 -4.25 -8.04 2.05
CA TYR A 105 -5.27 -8.79 2.79
C TYR A 105 -4.74 -10.11 3.33
N GLU A 106 -4.08 -10.92 2.48
CA GLU A 106 -3.50 -12.21 2.85
C GLU A 106 -2.48 -12.08 3.97
N ILE A 107 -1.59 -11.07 3.90
CA ILE A 107 -0.59 -10.77 4.94
C ILE A 107 -1.27 -10.36 6.25
N ALA A 108 -2.30 -9.52 6.20
CA ALA A 108 -3.05 -9.11 7.38
C ALA A 108 -3.70 -10.33 8.06
N GLN A 109 -4.31 -11.25 7.29
CA GLN A 109 -4.88 -12.50 7.79
C GLN A 109 -3.82 -13.38 8.49
N LEU A 110 -2.63 -13.52 7.92
CA LEU A 110 -1.53 -14.26 8.54
C LEU A 110 -1.09 -13.66 9.89
N ARG A 111 -1.37 -12.37 10.11
CA ARG A 111 -1.14 -11.67 11.36
C ARG A 111 -2.38 -11.59 12.27
N GLY A 112 -3.46 -12.31 11.92
CA GLY A 112 -4.72 -12.32 12.69
C GLY A 112 -5.55 -11.05 12.58
N ILE A 113 -5.36 -10.26 11.51
CA ILE A 113 -6.05 -8.99 11.27
C ILE A 113 -6.94 -9.14 10.04
N VAL A 114 -8.21 -8.74 10.16
CA VAL A 114 -9.16 -8.71 9.05
C VAL A 114 -9.23 -7.29 8.49
N LEU A 115 -8.83 -7.10 7.23
CA LEU A 115 -9.00 -5.84 6.53
C LEU A 115 -10.32 -5.86 5.75
N HIS A 116 -11.18 -4.88 6.01
CA HIS A 116 -12.39 -4.69 5.22
C HIS A 116 -12.03 -4.20 3.80
N PRO A 117 -12.78 -4.57 2.74
CA PRO A 117 -12.51 -4.11 1.36
C PRO A 117 -12.37 -2.58 1.23
N ALA A 118 -13.17 -1.81 1.99
CA ALA A 118 -13.05 -0.36 2.05
C ALA A 118 -11.68 0.11 2.56
N GLN A 119 -11.07 -0.60 3.51
CA GLN A 119 -9.73 -0.26 4.01
C GLN A 119 -8.66 -0.55 2.97
N LEU A 120 -8.80 -1.64 2.20
CA LEU A 120 -7.91 -1.96 1.09
C LEU A 120 -7.97 -0.88 0.00
N MET A 121 -9.19 -0.49 -0.39
CA MET A 121 -9.41 0.60 -1.36
C MET A 121 -8.86 1.92 -0.84
N TRP A 122 -9.07 2.24 0.44
CA TRP A 122 -8.53 3.46 1.05
C TRP A 122 -7.00 3.47 1.02
N LEU A 123 -6.34 2.36 1.37
CA LEU A 123 -4.87 2.23 1.31
C LEU A 123 -4.35 2.45 -0.12
N ALA A 124 -5.05 1.93 -1.13
CA ALA A 124 -4.65 2.03 -2.53
C ALA A 124 -4.97 3.41 -3.16
N THR A 125 -5.77 4.25 -2.53
CA THR A 125 -6.23 5.54 -3.05
C THR A 125 -5.91 6.68 -2.09
N GLN A 126 -6.85 7.08 -1.23
CA GLN A 126 -6.71 8.21 -0.30
C GLN A 126 -5.55 8.02 0.70
N GLY A 127 -5.32 6.81 1.18
CA GLY A 127 -4.20 6.50 2.08
C GLY A 127 -2.85 6.74 1.42
N SER A 128 -2.70 6.29 0.17
CA SER A 128 -1.51 6.56 -0.63
C SER A 128 -1.36 8.04 -0.97
N ALA A 129 -2.44 8.73 -1.34
CA ALA A 129 -2.43 10.18 -1.57
C ALA A 129 -1.97 10.94 -0.32
N LYS A 130 -2.48 10.58 0.87
CA LYS A 130 -2.03 11.16 2.15
C LYS A 130 -0.56 10.89 2.46
N ALA A 131 -0.09 9.67 2.16
CA ALA A 131 1.31 9.31 2.34
C ALA A 131 2.24 10.14 1.44
N LEU A 132 1.76 10.53 0.26
CA LEU A 132 2.47 11.37 -0.70
C LEU A 132 2.24 12.88 -0.49
N HIS A 133 1.40 13.30 0.48
CA HIS A 133 0.97 14.70 0.66
C HIS A 133 0.30 15.30 -0.58
N LEU A 134 -0.54 14.52 -1.25
CA LEU A 134 -1.31 14.89 -2.44
C LEU A 134 -2.83 14.71 -2.23
N ASP A 135 -3.27 14.48 -1.00
CA ASP A 135 -4.66 14.19 -0.66
C ASP A 135 -5.62 15.39 -0.77
N ASP A 136 -5.09 16.56 -1.04
CA ASP A 136 -5.81 17.76 -1.47
C ASP A 136 -6.04 17.82 -2.99
N GLN A 137 -5.40 16.94 -3.77
CA GLN A 137 -5.45 16.93 -5.24
C GLN A 137 -6.00 15.64 -5.81
N ILE A 138 -5.62 14.48 -5.24
CA ILE A 138 -5.97 13.15 -5.74
C ILE A 138 -6.41 12.20 -4.60
N GLY A 139 -6.84 11.00 -4.98
CA GLY A 139 -7.18 9.92 -4.05
C GLY A 139 -8.65 9.83 -3.66
N SER A 140 -9.48 10.80 -4.08
CA SER A 140 -10.94 10.76 -3.89
C SER A 140 -11.68 11.36 -5.10
N LEU A 141 -12.98 11.04 -5.21
CA LEU A 141 -13.89 11.60 -6.23
C LEU A 141 -14.68 12.82 -5.70
N THR A 142 -14.12 13.55 -4.74
CA THR A 142 -14.73 14.77 -4.20
C THR A 142 -14.64 15.89 -5.23
N ALA A 143 -15.67 16.72 -5.34
CA ALA A 143 -15.68 17.86 -6.24
C ALA A 143 -14.50 18.81 -5.95
N GLY A 144 -13.80 19.22 -7.00
CA GLY A 144 -12.60 20.05 -6.92
C GLY A 144 -11.28 19.28 -6.93
N MET A 145 -11.32 17.96 -6.78
CA MET A 145 -10.15 17.09 -6.95
C MET A 145 -9.85 16.83 -8.44
N ALA A 146 -8.64 16.39 -8.73
CA ALA A 146 -8.31 15.86 -10.05
C ALA A 146 -9.17 14.62 -10.34
N ALA A 147 -9.64 14.51 -11.58
CA ALA A 147 -10.46 13.39 -12.02
C ALA A 147 -9.59 12.18 -12.41
N ASP A 148 -8.82 11.68 -11.46
CA ASP A 148 -8.03 10.44 -11.57
C ASP A 148 -8.90 9.28 -11.11
N LEU A 149 -9.36 8.45 -12.05
CA LEU A 149 -10.28 7.36 -11.74
C LEU A 149 -10.05 6.12 -12.60
N VAL A 150 -10.42 4.99 -12.06
CA VAL A 150 -10.45 3.71 -12.76
C VAL A 150 -11.88 3.17 -12.75
N VAL A 151 -12.35 2.74 -13.91
CA VAL A 151 -13.65 2.04 -14.05
C VAL A 151 -13.39 0.54 -14.02
N LEU A 152 -14.04 -0.15 -13.08
CA LEU A 152 -13.90 -1.59 -12.88
C LEU A 152 -15.13 -2.36 -13.36
N ASP A 153 -14.90 -3.50 -13.99
CA ASP A 153 -15.91 -4.51 -14.29
C ASP A 153 -15.93 -5.55 -13.16
N LEU A 154 -16.96 -5.49 -12.31
CA LEU A 154 -17.13 -6.40 -11.18
C LEU A 154 -17.66 -7.79 -11.60
N SER A 155 -17.73 -8.06 -12.90
CA SER A 155 -18.10 -9.36 -13.50
C SER A 155 -17.09 -9.82 -14.54
N SER A 156 -15.85 -9.34 -14.45
CA SER A 156 -14.80 -9.50 -15.47
C SER A 156 -14.42 -10.94 -15.80
N THR A 157 -14.74 -11.90 -14.93
CA THR A 157 -14.56 -13.34 -15.16
C THR A 157 -15.77 -14.13 -14.65
N PRO A 158 -16.03 -15.34 -15.16
CA PRO A 158 -17.14 -16.18 -14.66
C PRO A 158 -17.09 -16.43 -13.15
N ALA A 159 -15.89 -16.61 -12.57
CA ALA A 159 -15.71 -16.84 -11.14
C ALA A 159 -16.09 -15.61 -10.32
N ILE A 160 -15.63 -14.42 -10.73
CA ILE A 160 -15.97 -13.15 -10.08
C ILE A 160 -17.47 -12.89 -10.21
N SER A 161 -18.03 -13.01 -11.42
CA SER A 161 -19.47 -12.81 -11.68
C SER A 161 -20.33 -13.73 -10.81
N GLN A 162 -20.01 -15.02 -10.75
CA GLN A 162 -20.74 -15.98 -9.90
C GLN A 162 -20.66 -15.60 -8.41
N ARG A 163 -19.52 -15.11 -7.96
CA ARG A 163 -19.33 -14.70 -6.56
C ARG A 163 -20.11 -13.43 -6.24
N SER A 164 -20.07 -12.44 -7.13
CA SER A 164 -20.74 -11.14 -7.00
C SER A 164 -22.27 -11.26 -6.94
N THR A 165 -22.88 -12.27 -7.58
CA THR A 165 -24.34 -12.50 -7.52
C THR A 165 -24.88 -12.78 -6.11
N ARG A 166 -24.01 -13.04 -5.13
CA ARG A 166 -24.37 -13.31 -3.73
C ARG A 166 -24.05 -12.13 -2.81
N ALA A 167 -23.57 -11.02 -3.35
CA ALA A 167 -23.23 -9.83 -2.60
C ALA A 167 -24.50 -9.11 -2.14
N ASN A 168 -24.49 -8.61 -0.91
CA ASN A 168 -25.57 -7.82 -0.32
C ASN A 168 -25.29 -6.32 -0.38
N ASP A 169 -24.02 -5.96 -0.59
CA ASP A 169 -23.59 -4.57 -0.71
C ASP A 169 -22.39 -4.44 -1.66
N ILE A 170 -22.01 -3.20 -1.96
CA ILE A 170 -20.91 -2.89 -2.88
C ILE A 170 -19.55 -3.45 -2.41
N TRP A 171 -19.33 -3.58 -1.12
CA TRP A 171 -18.06 -4.06 -0.58
C TRP A 171 -17.93 -5.57 -0.74
N GLU A 172 -19.03 -6.30 -0.54
CA GLU A 172 -19.10 -7.74 -0.84
C GLU A 172 -18.98 -8.01 -2.35
N GLU A 173 -19.52 -7.12 -3.20
CA GLU A 173 -19.41 -7.21 -4.65
C GLU A 173 -17.98 -6.90 -5.14
N LEU A 174 -17.32 -5.90 -4.55
CA LEU A 174 -15.96 -5.48 -4.90
C LEU A 174 -14.90 -6.49 -4.44
N PHE A 175 -15.11 -7.16 -3.31
CA PHE A 175 -14.12 -8.04 -2.71
C PHE A 175 -13.63 -9.17 -3.63
N PRO A 176 -14.50 -9.91 -4.36
CA PRO A 176 -14.05 -10.87 -5.37
C PRO A 176 -13.15 -10.26 -6.45
N THR A 177 -13.44 -9.05 -6.88
CA THR A 177 -12.61 -8.33 -7.86
C THR A 177 -11.25 -7.96 -7.27
N ILE A 178 -11.17 -7.55 -6.01
CA ILE A 178 -9.89 -7.32 -5.33
C ILE A 178 -9.07 -8.61 -5.28
N MET A 179 -9.70 -9.74 -4.88
CA MET A 179 -8.98 -10.99 -4.63
C MET A 179 -8.61 -11.77 -5.89
N MET A 180 -9.40 -11.68 -6.95
CA MET A 180 -9.27 -12.52 -8.15
C MET A 180 -9.18 -11.71 -9.45
N GLY A 181 -9.31 -10.38 -9.39
CA GLY A 181 -9.28 -9.50 -10.55
C GLY A 181 -7.89 -9.39 -11.17
N ASP A 182 -7.88 -9.29 -12.49
CA ASP A 182 -6.70 -9.03 -13.31
C ASP A 182 -6.96 -7.86 -14.26
N ASP A 183 -6.18 -7.72 -15.33
CA ASP A 183 -6.33 -6.67 -16.34
C ASP A 183 -7.71 -6.63 -17.01
N ARG A 184 -8.41 -7.76 -17.06
CA ARG A 184 -9.81 -7.85 -17.57
C ARG A 184 -10.80 -7.08 -16.69
N ALA A 185 -10.48 -6.82 -15.43
CA ALA A 185 -11.32 -6.02 -14.55
C ALA A 185 -11.21 -4.51 -14.84
N ILE A 186 -10.16 -4.05 -15.52
CA ILE A 186 -9.97 -2.63 -15.84
C ILE A 186 -10.70 -2.30 -17.14
N VAL A 187 -11.77 -1.52 -17.05
CA VAL A 187 -12.55 -1.07 -18.21
C VAL A 187 -11.97 0.19 -18.80
N ALA A 188 -11.68 1.18 -17.98
CA ALA A 188 -11.08 2.44 -18.39
C ALA A 188 -10.26 3.07 -17.27
N THR A 189 -9.27 3.87 -17.65
CA THR A 189 -8.48 4.69 -16.74
C THR A 189 -8.50 6.13 -17.22
N HIS A 190 -8.74 7.06 -16.30
CA HIS A 190 -8.70 8.49 -16.55
C HIS A 190 -7.65 9.14 -15.67
N VAL A 191 -6.92 10.11 -16.22
CA VAL A 191 -5.94 10.94 -15.52
C VAL A 191 -6.28 12.40 -15.84
N ALA A 192 -6.50 13.19 -14.80
CA ALA A 192 -6.95 14.58 -14.91
C ALA A 192 -8.19 14.75 -15.80
N GLY A 193 -9.10 13.76 -15.80
CA GLY A 193 -10.31 13.71 -16.62
C GLY A 193 -10.11 13.17 -18.04
N GLU A 194 -8.88 13.06 -18.52
CA GLU A 194 -8.60 12.49 -19.84
C GLU A 194 -8.56 10.96 -19.78
N LYS A 195 -9.27 10.30 -20.69
CA LYS A 195 -9.25 8.84 -20.79
C LYS A 195 -7.95 8.39 -21.44
N VAL A 196 -7.06 7.76 -20.63
CA VAL A 196 -5.74 7.30 -21.07
C VAL A 196 -5.73 5.81 -21.43
N TYR A 197 -6.76 5.07 -20.99
CA TYR A 197 -6.93 3.65 -21.33
C TYR A 197 -8.40 3.28 -21.47
N GLN A 198 -8.68 2.38 -22.40
CA GLN A 198 -9.98 1.72 -22.61
C GLN A 198 -9.74 0.29 -23.06
N ARG A 199 -10.36 -0.69 -22.36
CA ARG A 199 -10.43 -2.08 -22.79
C ARG A 199 -11.31 -2.21 -24.03
#